data_cc459d9755d349b911bff1ab6f7a64ea
#
_entry.id   cc459d9755d349b911bff1ab6f7a64ea
#
_cell.length_a   1.000
_cell.length_b   1.000
_cell.length_c   1.000
_cell.angle_alpha   90.00
_cell.angle_beta   90.00
_cell.angle_gamma   90.00
#
_symmetry.space_group_name_H-M   'P 1'
#
loop_
_entity.id
_entity.type
_entity.pdbx_description
1 polymer ?
#
loop_
_entity_poly.entity_id
_entity_poly.type
_entity_poly.pdbx_seq_one_letter_code
_entity_poly.pdbx_strand_id
1 'polypeptide(L)'
;MGTIRSAPTPLSVGANVDIGDEFSEVLCFVSSPDRAAVCTCHFREALDALGDPQKTVWINFLAPNEDHLAEVVSKLGFHELAVEDVFSARSRAKVEEYPGHLFCVVPALNLNPGADALDIINLNAFLGRNYLISAQR
;
A
#
# COMPACT_ATOMS: atom_id res chain seq x y z
N MET A 1 1.59 -33.42 -24.20
CA MET A 1 2.80 -33.12 -23.46
C MET A 1 2.68 -31.68 -22.98
N GLY A 2 2.38 -31.47 -21.71
CA GLY A 2 2.23 -30.16 -21.16
C GLY A 2 3.60 -29.50 -20.92
N THR A 3 3.80 -28.31 -21.44
CA THR A 3 4.94 -27.47 -21.07
C THR A 3 4.72 -27.04 -19.62
N ILE A 4 5.54 -27.53 -18.70
CA ILE A 4 5.54 -27.04 -17.32
C ILE A 4 6.05 -25.60 -17.41
N ARG A 5 5.15 -24.61 -17.23
CA ARG A 5 5.59 -23.24 -16.98
C ARG A 5 6.33 -23.26 -15.65
N SER A 6 7.63 -22.96 -15.70
CA SER A 6 8.39 -22.73 -14.48
C SER A 6 7.68 -21.68 -13.63
N ALA A 7 7.54 -21.96 -12.34
CA ALA A 7 7.02 -21.00 -11.40
C ALA A 7 7.79 -19.67 -11.55
N PRO A 8 7.11 -18.51 -11.46
CA PRO A 8 7.81 -17.23 -11.53
C PRO A 8 8.88 -17.23 -10.42
N THR A 9 10.09 -16.89 -10.81
CA THR A 9 11.18 -16.68 -9.85
C THR A 9 10.67 -15.73 -8.78
N PRO A 10 10.77 -16.07 -7.48
CA PRO A 10 10.37 -15.14 -6.45
C PRO A 10 11.13 -13.84 -6.67
N LEU A 11 10.38 -12.74 -6.70
CA LEU A 11 10.95 -11.40 -6.79
C LEU A 11 12.03 -11.31 -5.71
N SER A 12 13.29 -11.36 -6.11
CA SER A 12 14.37 -11.01 -5.23
C SER A 12 14.20 -9.51 -4.96
N VAL A 13 13.60 -9.20 -3.85
CA VAL A 13 13.68 -7.86 -3.29
C VAL A 13 15.16 -7.67 -3.03
N GLY A 14 15.81 -6.95 -3.93
CA GLY A 14 17.20 -6.60 -3.80
C GLY A 14 17.39 -5.90 -2.46
N ALA A 15 18.06 -6.57 -1.54
CA ALA A 15 18.35 -6.07 -0.22
C ALA A 15 19.37 -4.95 -0.30
N ASN A 16 18.91 -3.75 -0.60
CA ASN A 16 19.51 -2.49 -0.21
C ASN A 16 18.38 -1.48 -0.16
N VAL A 17 17.51 -1.65 0.82
CA VAL A 17 16.71 -0.55 1.32
C VAL A 17 17.73 0.31 2.08
N ASP A 18 18.23 1.34 1.44
CA ASP A 18 18.86 2.44 2.14
C ASP A 18 17.75 3.08 3.00
N ILE A 19 17.64 2.58 4.23
CA ILE A 19 16.76 3.15 5.24
C ILE A 19 17.50 4.38 5.75
N GLY A 20 17.54 5.41 4.90
CA GLY A 20 17.99 6.72 5.30
C GLY A 20 17.13 7.20 6.46
N ASP A 21 17.78 7.35 7.58
CA ASP A 21 17.40 8.02 8.82
C ASP A 21 15.90 8.19 9.12
N GLU A 22 15.54 7.69 10.30
CA GLU A 22 14.23 7.69 10.95
C GLU A 22 13.24 6.70 10.32
N PHE A 23 12.88 5.73 11.12
CA PHE A 23 11.86 4.70 10.91
C PHE A 23 10.79 5.15 9.94
N SER A 24 11.02 4.93 8.65
CA SER A 24 10.02 5.24 7.66
C SER A 24 8.89 4.21 7.80
N GLU A 25 7.85 4.58 8.52
CA GLU A 25 6.62 3.81 8.63
C GLU A 25 5.87 3.75 7.30
N VAL A 26 6.50 4.23 6.23
CA VAL A 26 5.95 4.28 4.88
C VAL A 26 6.88 3.57 3.91
N LEU A 27 6.38 2.53 3.27
CA LEU A 27 7.08 1.81 2.21
C LEU A 27 6.49 2.21 0.85
N CYS A 28 7.35 2.58 -0.09
CA CYS A 28 6.94 3.05 -1.40
C CYS A 28 7.57 2.21 -2.51
N PHE A 29 6.76 1.84 -3.49
CA PHE A 29 7.16 1.05 -4.65
C PHE A 29 6.63 1.70 -5.92
N VAL A 30 7.47 1.78 -6.93
CA VAL A 30 7.09 2.30 -8.26
C VAL A 30 7.51 1.31 -9.33
N SER A 31 6.59 1.02 -10.24
CA SER A 31 6.83 0.22 -11.45
C SER A 31 6.60 1.08 -12.68
N SER A 32 7.47 0.96 -13.67
CA SER A 32 7.38 1.63 -14.96
C SER A 32 7.40 0.61 -16.08
N PRO A 33 6.76 0.88 -17.27
CA PRO A 33 6.73 -0.05 -18.40
C PRO A 33 8.11 -0.37 -18.97
N ASP A 34 9.06 0.55 -18.85
CA ASP A 34 10.44 0.45 -19.33
C ASP A 34 11.39 -0.29 -18.37
N ARG A 35 10.89 -0.66 -17.18
CA ARG A 35 11.66 -1.40 -16.19
C ARG A 35 11.00 -2.72 -15.85
N ALA A 36 11.76 -3.80 -15.90
CA ALA A 36 11.29 -5.15 -15.59
C ALA A 36 11.10 -5.41 -14.09
N ALA A 37 11.56 -4.51 -13.23
CA ALA A 37 11.53 -4.67 -11.78
C ALA A 37 10.80 -3.52 -11.08
N VAL A 38 10.11 -3.85 -10.01
CA VAL A 38 9.56 -2.86 -9.08
C VAL A 38 10.71 -2.25 -8.30
N CYS A 39 10.76 -0.93 -8.26
CA CYS A 39 11.77 -0.20 -7.52
C CYS A 39 11.19 0.37 -6.23
N THR A 40 11.90 0.22 -5.13
CA THR A 40 11.64 0.98 -3.91
C THR A 40 12.07 2.43 -4.10
N CYS A 41 11.34 3.35 -3.53
CA CYS A 41 11.63 4.78 -3.66
C CYS A 41 11.26 5.54 -2.39
N HIS A 42 11.71 6.79 -2.32
CA HIS A 42 11.28 7.69 -1.26
C HIS A 42 9.82 8.15 -1.46
N PHE A 43 9.18 8.52 -0.37
CA PHE A 43 7.77 8.95 -0.37
C PHE A 43 7.52 10.11 -1.36
N ARG A 44 8.42 11.08 -1.44
CA ARG A 44 8.28 12.19 -2.39
C ARG A 44 8.29 11.73 -3.85
N GLU A 45 9.16 10.80 -4.19
CA GLU A 45 9.22 10.23 -5.53
C GLU A 45 7.95 9.44 -5.86
N ALA A 46 7.40 8.70 -4.89
CA ALA A 46 6.14 7.99 -5.07
C ALA A 46 4.97 8.94 -5.29
N LEU A 47 4.89 10.04 -4.53
CA LEU A 47 3.88 11.07 -4.73
C LEU A 47 3.94 11.67 -6.14
N ASP A 48 5.14 11.99 -6.63
CA ASP A 48 5.32 12.51 -7.97
C ASP A 48 4.94 11.48 -9.04
N ALA A 49 5.25 10.21 -8.82
CA ALA A 49 4.89 9.12 -9.72
C ALA A 49 3.37 8.88 -9.83
N LEU A 50 2.58 9.23 -8.82
CA LEU A 50 1.12 9.13 -8.86
C LEU A 50 0.50 9.96 -10.00
N GLY A 51 1.17 11.03 -10.41
CA GLY A 51 0.74 11.88 -11.52
C GLY A 51 1.02 11.31 -12.91
N ASP A 52 1.80 10.25 -13.02
CA ASP A 52 2.15 9.61 -14.29
C ASP A 52 1.27 8.36 -14.51
N PRO A 53 0.34 8.40 -15.50
CA PRO A 53 -0.57 7.28 -15.74
C PRO A 53 0.11 6.01 -16.26
N GLN A 54 1.36 6.08 -16.70
CA GLN A 54 2.14 4.93 -17.16
C GLN A 54 2.87 4.21 -16.03
N LYS A 55 2.96 4.83 -14.87
CA LYS A 55 3.58 4.23 -13.69
C LYS A 55 2.52 3.63 -12.78
N THR A 56 2.87 2.53 -12.13
CA THR A 56 2.07 1.94 -11.07
C THR A 56 2.78 2.18 -9.74
N VAL A 57 2.04 2.70 -8.78
CA VAL A 57 2.58 3.13 -7.48
C VAL A 57 1.89 2.38 -6.36
N TRP A 58 2.66 1.85 -5.43
CA TRP A 58 2.15 1.33 -4.17
C TRP A 58 2.81 2.07 -3.01
N ILE A 59 1.99 2.71 -2.19
CA ILE A 59 2.41 3.35 -0.94
C ILE A 59 1.75 2.57 0.20
N ASN A 60 2.56 1.99 1.07
CA ASN A 60 2.11 1.22 2.21
C ASN A 60 2.48 1.92 3.51
N PHE A 61 1.48 2.32 4.28
CA PHE A 61 1.66 2.86 5.62
C PHE A 61 1.64 1.73 6.63
N LEU A 62 2.78 1.45 7.26
CA LEU A 62 2.89 0.45 8.32
C LEU A 62 2.20 0.94 9.61
N ALA A 63 2.27 2.24 9.85
CA ALA A 63 1.45 2.95 10.81
C ALA A 63 0.91 4.22 10.15
N PRO A 64 -0.40 4.48 10.14
CA PRO A 64 -0.95 5.65 9.48
C PRO A 64 -0.40 6.92 10.10
N ASN A 65 0.25 7.74 9.28
CA ASN A 65 0.72 9.07 9.63
C ASN A 65 -0.22 10.08 8.98
N GLU A 66 -0.83 10.94 9.80
CA GLU A 66 -1.81 11.91 9.32
C GLU A 66 -1.23 12.87 8.28
N ASP A 67 0.00 13.33 8.47
CA ASP A 67 0.63 14.30 7.56
C ASP A 67 0.90 13.68 6.19
N HIS A 68 1.52 12.51 6.14
CA HIS A 68 1.79 11.81 4.89
C HIS A 68 0.50 11.37 4.19
N LEU A 69 -0.47 10.86 4.94
CA LEU A 69 -1.76 10.48 4.36
C LEU A 69 -2.50 11.70 3.82
N ALA A 70 -2.44 12.86 4.49
CA ALA A 70 -3.03 14.10 4.02
C ALA A 70 -2.45 14.56 2.68
N GLU A 71 -1.15 14.39 2.45
CA GLU A 71 -0.52 14.68 1.16
C GLU A 71 -1.05 13.77 0.04
N VAL A 72 -1.20 12.47 0.31
CA VAL A 72 -1.78 11.52 -0.63
C VAL A 72 -3.24 11.85 -0.92
N VAL A 73 -4.02 12.13 0.11
CA VAL A 73 -5.45 12.51 0.00
C VAL A 73 -5.60 13.78 -0.83
N SER A 74 -4.78 14.78 -0.58
CA SER A 74 -4.79 16.04 -1.34
C SER A 74 -4.52 15.81 -2.83
N LYS A 75 -3.61 14.89 -3.13
CA LYS A 75 -3.24 14.60 -4.52
C LYS A 75 -4.27 13.74 -5.26
N LEU A 76 -4.86 12.77 -4.58
CA LEU A 76 -5.76 11.78 -5.18
C LEU A 76 -7.25 12.06 -4.96
N GLY A 77 -7.60 12.94 -4.04
CA GLY A 77 -8.97 13.34 -3.78
C GLY A 77 -9.83 12.25 -3.15
N PHE A 78 -9.31 11.53 -2.16
CA PHE A 78 -10.08 10.50 -1.46
C PHE A 78 -11.25 11.10 -0.69
N HIS A 79 -12.34 10.31 -0.61
CA HIS A 79 -13.51 10.70 0.14
C HIS A 79 -13.21 10.79 1.64
N GLU A 80 -13.69 11.83 2.29
CA GLU A 80 -13.43 12.13 3.70
C GLU A 80 -13.82 10.97 4.64
N LEU A 81 -14.96 10.34 4.41
CA LEU A 81 -15.42 9.20 5.21
C LEU A 81 -14.48 7.99 5.10
N ALA A 82 -13.91 7.75 3.92
CA ALA A 82 -12.96 6.67 3.72
C ALA A 82 -11.64 6.95 4.47
N VAL A 83 -11.21 8.20 4.48
CA VAL A 83 -10.02 8.62 5.23
C VAL A 83 -10.21 8.47 6.74
N GLU A 84 -11.38 8.84 7.26
CA GLU A 84 -11.72 8.62 8.67
C GLU A 84 -11.65 7.13 9.05
N ASP A 85 -12.11 6.25 8.19
CA ASP A 85 -12.08 4.81 8.43
C ASP A 85 -10.67 4.25 8.59
N VAL A 86 -9.68 4.82 7.93
CA VAL A 86 -8.27 4.43 8.09
C VAL A 86 -7.80 4.58 9.55
N PHE A 87 -8.29 5.60 10.23
CA PHE A 87 -7.94 5.87 11.63
C PHE A 87 -8.90 5.22 12.64
N SER A 88 -9.96 4.58 12.16
CA SER A 88 -10.94 3.91 13.02
C SER A 88 -10.49 2.51 13.42
N ALA A 89 -10.45 2.24 14.72
CA ALA A 89 -10.14 0.91 15.25
C ALA A 89 -11.28 -0.12 15.07
N ARG A 90 -12.46 0.32 14.64
CA ARG A 90 -13.68 -0.50 14.60
C ARG A 90 -14.28 -0.64 13.20
N SER A 91 -13.50 -0.44 12.17
CA SER A 91 -13.98 -0.61 10.80
C SER A 91 -14.32 -2.07 10.52
N ARG A 92 -15.48 -2.29 9.91
CA ARG A 92 -15.89 -3.61 9.45
C ARG A 92 -15.32 -3.90 8.07
N ALA A 93 -15.15 -5.17 7.75
CA ALA A 93 -14.84 -5.61 6.40
C ALA A 93 -15.86 -5.04 5.41
N LYS A 94 -15.39 -4.31 4.42
CA LYS A 94 -16.23 -3.67 3.41
C LYS A 94 -15.45 -3.33 2.15
N VAL A 95 -16.21 -3.15 1.07
CA VAL A 95 -15.73 -2.55 -0.17
C VAL A 95 -16.71 -1.44 -0.54
N GLU A 96 -16.21 -0.25 -0.72
CA GLU A 96 -16.99 0.92 -1.13
C GLU A 96 -16.45 1.50 -2.41
N GLU A 97 -17.33 1.79 -3.35
CA GLU A 97 -16.98 2.42 -4.61
C GLU A 97 -17.20 3.93 -4.52
N TYR A 98 -16.13 4.67 -4.86
CA TYR A 98 -16.14 6.13 -4.97
C TYR A 98 -15.75 6.55 -6.38
N PRO A 99 -16.07 7.76 -6.82
CA PRO A 99 -15.56 8.27 -8.09
C PRO A 99 -14.03 8.22 -8.14
N GLY A 100 -13.49 7.44 -9.07
CA GLY A 100 -12.06 7.32 -9.30
C GLY A 100 -11.28 6.34 -8.42
N HIS A 101 -11.90 5.73 -7.40
CA HIS A 101 -11.22 4.74 -6.55
C HIS A 101 -12.19 3.79 -5.83
N LEU A 102 -11.67 2.64 -5.43
CA LEU A 102 -12.31 1.74 -4.49
C LEU A 102 -11.65 1.91 -3.12
N PHE A 103 -12.44 1.84 -2.07
CA PHE A 103 -11.95 1.74 -0.70
C PHE A 103 -12.33 0.38 -0.10
N CYS A 104 -11.35 -0.32 0.46
CA CYS A 104 -11.55 -1.64 1.06
C CYS A 104 -11.02 -1.66 2.49
N VAL A 105 -11.77 -2.31 3.36
CA VAL A 105 -11.28 -2.72 4.69
C VAL A 105 -11.25 -4.23 4.73
N VAL A 106 -10.06 -4.80 4.87
CA VAL A 106 -9.83 -6.24 4.91
C VAL A 106 -9.30 -6.63 6.27
N PRO A 107 -10.03 -7.41 7.07
CA PRO A 107 -9.49 -7.98 8.30
C PRO A 107 -8.42 -9.01 7.95
N ALA A 108 -7.26 -8.88 8.55
CA ALA A 108 -6.18 -9.83 8.44
C ALA A 108 -5.84 -10.42 9.81
N LEU A 109 -5.47 -11.70 9.82
CA LEU A 109 -5.02 -12.37 11.02
C LEU A 109 -3.51 -12.20 11.16
N ASN A 110 -3.09 -11.66 12.28
CA ASN A 110 -1.69 -11.61 12.66
C ASN A 110 -1.41 -12.70 13.70
N LEU A 111 -0.61 -13.67 13.33
CA LEU A 111 -0.16 -14.71 14.24
C LEU A 111 1.05 -14.18 15.02
N ASN A 112 0.87 -13.97 16.30
CA ASN A 112 1.97 -13.64 17.19
C ASN A 112 2.42 -14.90 17.95
N PRO A 113 3.47 -15.60 17.46
CA PRO A 113 3.88 -16.88 18.05
C PRO A 113 4.43 -16.77 19.47
N GLY A 114 4.81 -15.56 19.92
CA GLY A 114 5.30 -15.34 21.28
C GLY A 114 4.22 -15.13 22.35
N ALA A 115 2.97 -14.84 21.92
CA ALA A 115 1.88 -14.51 22.82
C ALA A 115 0.71 -15.52 22.79
N ASP A 116 0.79 -16.57 21.98
CA ASP A 116 -0.30 -17.54 21.76
C ASP A 116 -1.65 -16.86 21.42
N ALA A 117 -1.60 -15.68 20.81
CA ALA A 117 -2.74 -14.85 20.50
C ALA A 117 -2.85 -14.61 18.99
N LEU A 118 -4.07 -14.67 18.52
CA LEU A 118 -4.44 -14.20 17.18
C LEU A 118 -4.94 -12.76 17.29
N ASP A 119 -4.20 -11.83 16.72
CA ASP A 119 -4.63 -10.45 16.61
C ASP A 119 -5.30 -10.23 15.25
N ILE A 120 -6.39 -9.48 15.26
CA ILE A 120 -7.03 -9.03 14.03
C ILE A 120 -6.54 -7.62 13.76
N ILE A 121 -5.88 -7.46 12.63
CA ILE A 121 -5.50 -6.14 12.11
C ILE A 121 -6.41 -5.79 10.95
N ASN A 122 -6.74 -4.52 10.81
CA ASN A 122 -7.46 -4.04 9.65
C ASN A 122 -6.47 -3.50 8.61
N LEU A 123 -6.54 -4.05 7.42
CA LEU A 123 -5.85 -3.54 6.26
C LEU A 123 -6.82 -2.64 5.49
N ASN A 124 -6.51 -1.35 5.45
CA ASN A 124 -7.25 -0.37 4.67
C ASN A 124 -6.55 -0.17 3.34
N ALA A 125 -7.28 -0.16 2.26
CA ALA A 125 -6.72 -0.01 0.93
C ALA A 125 -7.56 0.90 0.04
N PHE A 126 -6.90 1.86 -0.60
CA PHE A 126 -7.45 2.66 -1.69
C PHE A 126 -6.87 2.15 -2.99
N LEU A 127 -7.70 1.69 -3.88
CA LEU A 127 -7.31 1.14 -5.18
C LEU A 127 -7.80 2.05 -6.29
N GLY A 128 -6.88 2.63 -7.02
CA GLY A 128 -7.15 3.45 -8.18
C GLY A 128 -6.65 2.79 -9.47
N ARG A 129 -6.65 3.55 -10.55
CA ARG A 129 -6.29 3.05 -11.88
C ARG A 129 -4.83 2.59 -11.96
N ASN A 130 -3.93 3.32 -11.32
CA ASN A 130 -2.49 3.10 -11.37
C ASN A 130 -1.84 3.15 -9.99
N TYR A 131 -2.62 2.99 -8.94
CA TYR A 131 -2.09 3.03 -7.58
C TYR A 131 -2.82 2.10 -6.63
N LEU A 132 -2.10 1.70 -5.61
CA LEU A 132 -2.59 1.08 -4.39
C LEU A 132 -2.03 1.87 -3.20
N ILE A 133 -2.90 2.40 -2.35
CA ILE A 133 -2.51 3.01 -1.09
C ILE A 133 -3.05 2.12 0.02
N SER A 134 -2.17 1.54 0.81
CA SER A 134 -2.56 0.63 1.89
C SER A 134 -2.07 1.13 3.25
N ALA A 135 -2.86 0.90 4.27
CA ALA A 135 -2.55 1.26 5.65
C ALA A 135 -2.98 0.13 6.60
N GLN A 136 -2.10 -0.22 7.50
CA GLN A 136 -2.33 -1.22 8.54
C GLN A 136 -2.66 -0.52 9.87
N ARG A 137 -3.60 -1.11 10.62
CA ARG A 137 -3.91 -0.67 11.98
C ARG A 137 -4.38 -1.84 12.86
#